data_6773a45f1c357c892d5d1638d5913e74
#
_entry.id   6773a45f1c357c892d5d1638d5913e74
#
_cell.length_a   1.000
_cell.length_b   1.000
_cell.length_c   1.000
_cell.angle_alpha   90.00
_cell.angle_beta   90.00
_cell.angle_gamma   90.00
#
_symmetry.space_group_name_H-M   'P 1'
#
loop_
_entity.id
_entity.type
_entity.pdbx_description
1 polymer ?
#
loop_
_entity_poly.entity_id
_entity_poly.type
_entity_poly.pdbx_seq_one_letter_code
_entity_poly.pdbx_strand_id
1 'polypeptide(L)'
;KVHRGDLVVEGNIESNQKLIVLGNLTVKGNISTFSLSNPWVILGNVTATNIVADSPLLITGSINASGLVFIDSYYDNPSTIKGSINARGIFINDIIAPVVASSTNSEFMVRASDKHDTENVKKALMIINPDAYYWGLINDEDALKEIFKRSNIRMAGNVCNQMKKEALFRPKPSPE
;
A
#
# COMPACT_ATOMS: atom_id res chain seq x y z
N LYS A 1 11.88 -0.22 -17.61
CA LYS A 1 11.01 -0.21 -18.81
C LYS A 1 10.31 1.14 -18.90
N VAL A 2 10.06 1.62 -20.14
CA VAL A 2 9.30 2.85 -20.42
C VAL A 2 8.11 2.51 -21.30
N HIS A 3 6.92 2.92 -20.89
CA HIS A 3 5.69 2.82 -21.68
C HIS A 3 5.19 4.23 -22.03
N ARG A 4 4.83 4.47 -23.29
CA ARG A 4 4.28 5.75 -23.75
C ARG A 4 2.76 5.68 -23.81
N GLY A 5 2.10 6.65 -23.18
CA GLY A 5 0.65 6.68 -23.04
C GLY A 5 0.15 5.84 -21.86
N ASP A 6 -1.13 5.54 -21.84
CA ASP A 6 -1.78 4.76 -20.80
C ASP A 6 -1.42 3.27 -20.91
N LEU A 7 -1.18 2.65 -19.77
CA LEU A 7 -0.89 1.21 -19.66
C LEU A 7 -2.02 0.50 -18.92
N VAL A 8 -2.60 -0.50 -19.57
CA VAL A 8 -3.60 -1.39 -18.97
C VAL A 8 -3.02 -2.80 -18.85
N VAL A 9 -3.14 -3.37 -17.66
CA VAL A 9 -2.69 -4.75 -17.36
C VAL A 9 -3.89 -5.55 -16.84
N GLU A 10 -4.21 -6.65 -17.50
CA GLU A 10 -5.41 -7.47 -17.21
C GLU A 10 -5.29 -8.34 -15.94
N GLY A 11 -4.11 -8.49 -15.39
CA GLY A 11 -3.86 -9.29 -14.19
C GLY A 11 -3.08 -8.51 -13.14
N ASN A 12 -2.25 -9.22 -12.39
CA ASN A 12 -1.38 -8.62 -11.37
C ASN A 12 -0.07 -8.14 -11.99
N ILE A 13 0.55 -7.13 -11.36
CA ILE A 13 1.95 -6.78 -11.59
C ILE A 13 2.74 -7.12 -10.32
N GLU A 14 3.77 -7.92 -10.50
CA GLU A 14 4.79 -8.17 -9.49
C GLU A 14 6.15 -7.86 -10.11
N SER A 15 6.87 -6.86 -9.59
CA SER A 15 8.10 -6.39 -10.22
C SER A 15 9.08 -5.77 -9.24
N ASN A 16 10.36 -6.12 -9.46
CA ASN A 16 11.51 -5.47 -8.82
C ASN A 16 12.24 -4.50 -9.76
N GLN A 17 11.67 -4.20 -10.93
CA GLN A 17 12.30 -3.37 -11.94
C GLN A 17 11.71 -1.97 -11.96
N LYS A 18 12.52 -0.99 -12.38
CA LYS A 18 12.09 0.37 -12.68
C LYS A 18 11.00 0.35 -13.76
N LEU A 19 9.91 1.08 -13.52
CA LEU A 19 8.82 1.30 -14.46
C LEU A 19 8.60 2.80 -14.66
N ILE A 20 8.45 3.21 -15.91
CA ILE A 20 8.05 4.58 -16.28
C ILE A 20 6.84 4.47 -17.20
N VAL A 21 5.72 5.08 -16.82
CA VAL A 21 4.50 5.19 -17.64
C VAL A 21 4.23 6.67 -17.90
N LEU A 22 4.21 7.06 -19.17
CA LEU A 22 3.97 8.45 -19.58
C LEU A 22 2.45 8.72 -19.75
N GLY A 23 1.63 8.17 -18.88
CA GLY A 23 0.18 8.24 -18.86
C GLY A 23 -0.36 7.60 -17.59
N ASN A 24 -1.60 7.11 -17.62
CA ASN A 24 -2.20 6.38 -16.53
C ASN A 24 -1.74 4.91 -16.50
N LEU A 25 -1.69 4.34 -15.30
CA LEU A 25 -1.50 2.91 -15.09
C LEU A 25 -2.76 2.31 -14.50
N THR A 26 -3.41 1.40 -15.24
CA THR A 26 -4.56 0.63 -14.76
C THR A 26 -4.18 -0.85 -14.68
N VAL A 27 -4.23 -1.42 -13.48
CA VAL A 27 -4.01 -2.84 -13.23
C VAL A 27 -5.31 -3.42 -12.69
N LYS A 28 -5.93 -4.38 -13.42
CA LYS A 28 -7.20 -4.99 -12.99
C LYS A 28 -7.06 -5.90 -11.77
N GLY A 29 -5.84 -6.25 -11.43
CA GLY A 29 -5.48 -6.99 -10.22
C GLY A 29 -4.68 -6.15 -9.24
N ASN A 30 -3.66 -6.76 -8.66
CA ASN A 30 -2.82 -6.20 -7.63
C ASN A 30 -1.49 -5.69 -8.20
N ILE A 31 -0.93 -4.68 -7.55
CA ILE A 31 0.43 -4.19 -7.78
C ILE A 31 1.28 -4.58 -6.59
N SER A 32 2.43 -5.21 -6.85
CA SER A 32 3.46 -5.50 -5.85
C SER A 32 4.83 -5.09 -6.39
N THR A 33 5.51 -4.17 -5.69
CA THR A 33 6.88 -3.78 -6.03
C THR A 33 7.82 -4.14 -4.89
N PHE A 34 9.01 -4.63 -5.22
CA PHE A 34 9.97 -5.16 -4.24
C PHE A 34 11.39 -4.64 -4.46
N SER A 35 11.55 -3.37 -4.76
CA SER A 35 12.88 -2.82 -5.01
C SER A 35 13.07 -1.47 -4.36
N LEU A 36 13.93 -1.40 -3.39
CA LEU A 36 14.27 -0.19 -2.66
C LEU A 36 14.95 0.88 -3.52
N SER A 37 15.52 0.51 -4.68
CA SER A 37 16.31 1.41 -5.54
C SER A 37 15.70 1.64 -6.93
N ASN A 38 14.64 0.95 -7.30
CA ASN A 38 14.04 1.03 -8.62
C ASN A 38 12.71 1.80 -8.59
N PRO A 39 12.71 3.13 -8.80
CA PRO A 39 11.48 3.91 -8.68
C PRO A 39 10.48 3.59 -9.80
N TRP A 40 9.21 3.71 -9.45
CA TRP A 40 8.11 3.75 -10.40
C TRP A 40 7.69 5.19 -10.63
N VAL A 41 7.70 5.62 -11.90
CA VAL A 41 7.32 6.97 -12.31
C VAL A 41 6.09 6.89 -13.20
N ILE A 42 4.98 7.44 -12.74
CA ILE A 42 3.70 7.43 -13.46
C ILE A 42 3.25 8.87 -13.66
N LEU A 43 3.18 9.31 -14.93
CA LEU A 43 2.73 10.67 -15.26
C LEU A 43 1.20 10.77 -15.41
N GLY A 44 0.47 10.12 -14.54
CA GLY A 44 -0.98 10.06 -14.52
C GLY A 44 -1.47 9.43 -13.23
N ASN A 45 -2.65 8.84 -13.27
CA ASN A 45 -3.24 8.12 -12.14
C ASN A 45 -2.79 6.66 -12.14
N VAL A 46 -2.81 6.05 -10.95
CA VAL A 46 -2.66 4.61 -10.76
C VAL A 46 -3.98 4.05 -10.25
N THR A 47 -4.49 3.01 -10.91
CA THR A 47 -5.70 2.29 -10.50
C THR A 47 -5.38 0.81 -10.36
N ALA A 48 -5.75 0.19 -9.22
CA ALA A 48 -5.54 -1.23 -8.96
C ALA A 48 -6.56 -1.77 -7.93
N THR A 49 -6.59 -3.09 -7.73
CA THR A 49 -7.33 -3.69 -6.61
C THR A 49 -6.60 -3.41 -5.29
N ASN A 50 -5.35 -3.83 -5.18
CA ASN A 50 -4.48 -3.52 -4.04
C ASN A 50 -3.10 -3.10 -4.54
N ILE A 51 -2.40 -2.31 -3.73
CA ILE A 51 -1.04 -1.83 -4.02
C ILE A 51 -0.17 -2.09 -2.81
N VAL A 52 0.92 -2.81 -3.01
CA VAL A 52 2.03 -2.95 -2.05
C VAL A 52 3.28 -2.43 -2.72
N ALA A 53 3.83 -1.35 -2.21
CA ALA A 53 4.97 -0.67 -2.82
C ALA A 53 6.11 -0.53 -1.82
N ASP A 54 7.16 -1.34 -2.01
CA ASP A 54 8.48 -1.17 -1.38
C ASP A 54 9.42 -0.36 -2.28
N SER A 55 8.97 0.00 -3.48
CA SER A 55 9.71 0.86 -4.41
C SER A 55 9.29 2.31 -4.23
N PRO A 56 10.21 3.27 -4.40
CA PRO A 56 9.86 4.69 -4.43
C PRO A 56 8.84 4.97 -5.53
N LEU A 57 7.78 5.71 -5.20
CA LEU A 57 6.73 6.08 -6.13
C LEU A 57 6.79 7.58 -6.46
N LEU A 58 6.82 7.90 -7.75
CA LEU A 58 6.60 9.26 -8.24
C LEU A 58 5.37 9.26 -9.14
N ILE A 59 4.23 9.71 -8.60
CA ILE A 59 2.94 9.70 -9.29
C ILE A 59 2.45 11.14 -9.40
N THR A 60 2.17 11.62 -10.62
CA THR A 60 1.70 12.99 -10.81
C THR A 60 0.17 13.12 -10.66
N GLY A 61 -0.55 12.04 -10.73
CA GLY A 61 -1.99 11.97 -10.44
C GLY A 61 -2.27 11.37 -9.07
N SER A 62 -3.38 10.67 -8.98
CA SER A 62 -3.88 10.01 -7.77
C SER A 62 -3.65 8.49 -7.81
N ILE A 63 -3.61 7.88 -6.65
CA ILE A 63 -3.74 6.43 -6.46
C ILE A 63 -5.20 6.12 -6.13
N ASN A 64 -5.80 5.17 -6.87
CA ASN A 64 -7.15 4.67 -6.65
C ASN A 64 -7.09 3.15 -6.50
N ALA A 65 -7.25 2.65 -5.28
CA ALA A 65 -7.32 1.23 -5.00
C ALA A 65 -8.68 0.87 -4.40
N SER A 66 -9.31 -0.20 -4.89
CA SER A 66 -10.56 -0.68 -4.30
C SER A 66 -10.36 -1.37 -2.94
N GLY A 67 -9.15 -1.81 -2.65
CA GLY A 67 -8.73 -2.47 -1.43
C GLY A 67 -7.68 -1.68 -0.66
N LEU A 68 -6.49 -2.26 -0.50
CA LEU A 68 -5.42 -1.72 0.33
C LEU A 68 -4.36 -0.99 -0.49
N VAL A 69 -3.87 0.11 0.06
CA VAL A 69 -2.59 0.72 -0.33
C VAL A 69 -1.62 0.59 0.84
N PHE A 70 -0.54 -0.13 0.61
CA PHE A 70 0.61 -0.22 1.51
C PHE A 70 1.82 0.40 0.82
N ILE A 71 2.40 1.45 1.40
CA ILE A 71 3.60 2.11 0.90
C ILE A 71 4.68 2.03 1.98
N ASP A 72 5.78 1.36 1.64
CA ASP A 72 6.98 1.32 2.47
C ASP A 72 8.03 2.25 1.87
N SER A 73 8.29 3.35 2.54
CA SER A 73 9.30 4.32 2.11
C SER A 73 10.58 4.10 2.89
N TYR A 74 11.50 3.36 2.30
CA TYR A 74 12.75 2.94 2.91
C TYR A 74 13.94 3.69 2.30
N TYR A 75 14.97 3.98 3.10
CA TYR A 75 16.12 4.80 2.72
C TYR A 75 15.76 6.24 2.32
N ASP A 76 16.68 6.97 1.71
CA ASP A 76 16.51 8.36 1.29
C ASP A 76 15.66 8.53 0.01
N ASN A 77 14.76 7.61 -0.27
CA ASN A 77 13.92 7.61 -1.46
C ASN A 77 12.45 7.88 -1.13
N PRO A 78 12.04 9.14 -1.02
CA PRO A 78 10.65 9.49 -0.70
C PRO A 78 9.69 9.08 -1.80
N SER A 79 8.48 8.66 -1.41
CA SER A 79 7.37 8.50 -2.34
C SER A 79 6.56 9.79 -2.42
N THR A 80 6.26 10.23 -3.64
CA THR A 80 5.49 11.46 -3.89
C THR A 80 4.30 11.17 -4.78
N ILE A 81 3.11 11.43 -4.28
CA ILE A 81 1.85 11.37 -5.00
C ILE A 81 1.29 12.80 -5.05
N LYS A 82 1.27 13.43 -6.23
CA LYS A 82 0.78 14.81 -6.35
C LYS A 82 -0.72 14.93 -6.15
N GLY A 83 -1.47 13.89 -6.45
CA GLY A 83 -2.90 13.78 -6.19
C GLY A 83 -3.19 13.12 -4.85
N SER A 84 -4.37 12.54 -4.72
CA SER A 84 -4.85 11.84 -3.53
C SER A 84 -4.51 10.35 -3.54
N ILE A 85 -4.50 9.74 -2.35
CA ILE A 85 -4.54 8.29 -2.18
C ILE A 85 -5.95 7.92 -1.73
N ASN A 86 -6.68 7.18 -2.56
CA ASN A 86 -8.03 6.70 -2.30
C ASN A 86 -8.00 5.18 -2.20
N ALA A 87 -8.39 4.63 -1.05
CA ALA A 87 -8.37 3.18 -0.82
C ALA A 87 -9.36 2.81 0.30
N ARG A 88 -9.69 1.53 0.42
CA ARG A 88 -10.42 1.05 1.60
C ARG A 88 -9.56 1.15 2.86
N GLY A 89 -8.28 0.81 2.76
CA GLY A 89 -7.32 0.95 3.84
C GLY A 89 -5.98 1.48 3.33
N ILE A 90 -5.31 2.28 4.16
CA ILE A 90 -4.00 2.84 3.84
C ILE A 90 -3.03 2.52 4.97
N PHE A 91 -1.90 1.92 4.62
CA PHE A 91 -0.73 1.78 5.49
C PHE A 91 0.45 2.51 4.88
N ILE A 92 1.04 3.39 5.64
CA ILE A 92 2.22 4.16 5.24
C ILE A 92 3.32 3.92 6.25
N ASN A 93 4.42 3.34 5.80
CA ASN A 93 5.66 3.33 6.55
C ASN A 93 6.57 4.46 6.04
N ASP A 94 6.64 5.53 6.78
CA ASP A 94 7.40 6.74 6.49
C ASP A 94 8.37 7.10 7.61
N ILE A 95 8.86 6.09 8.34
CA ILE A 95 9.81 6.30 9.45
C ILE A 95 11.15 6.83 8.94
N ILE A 96 11.59 6.38 7.77
CA ILE A 96 12.92 6.71 7.22
C ILE A 96 12.83 7.76 6.14
N ALA A 97 11.86 7.64 5.22
CA ALA A 97 11.66 8.61 4.15
C ALA A 97 10.17 8.98 4.03
N PRO A 98 9.85 10.25 3.75
CA PRO A 98 8.47 10.70 3.74
C PRO A 98 7.67 10.11 2.58
N VAL A 99 6.40 9.82 2.84
CA VAL A 99 5.37 9.60 1.82
C VAL A 99 4.47 10.84 1.80
N VAL A 100 4.51 11.57 0.69
CA VAL A 100 3.76 12.81 0.51
C VAL A 100 2.62 12.59 -0.47
N ALA A 101 1.39 12.90 -0.06
CA ALA A 101 0.21 12.96 -0.92
C ALA A 101 -0.57 14.24 -0.62
N SER A 102 -1.34 14.76 -1.59
CA SER A 102 -2.14 15.98 -1.38
C SER A 102 -3.28 15.74 -0.39
N SER A 103 -3.85 14.54 -0.40
CA SER A 103 -4.87 14.08 0.56
C SER A 103 -4.96 12.56 0.59
N THR A 104 -5.64 12.03 1.60
CA THR A 104 -5.95 10.61 1.75
C THR A 104 -7.43 10.42 2.04
N ASN A 105 -8.04 9.39 1.45
CA ASN A 105 -9.43 9.02 1.67
C ASN A 105 -9.54 7.50 1.85
N SER A 106 -9.95 7.06 3.06
CA SER A 106 -10.01 5.64 3.42
C SER A 106 -10.90 5.39 4.64
N GLU A 107 -11.31 4.14 4.86
CA GLU A 107 -11.99 3.72 6.10
C GLU A 107 -11.04 3.80 7.31
N PHE A 108 -9.75 3.53 7.09
CA PHE A 108 -8.69 3.72 8.08
C PHE A 108 -7.36 4.06 7.37
N MET A 109 -6.52 4.82 8.06
CA MET A 109 -5.14 5.06 7.65
C MET A 109 -4.21 4.90 8.84
N VAL A 110 -3.21 4.05 8.72
CA VAL A 110 -2.15 3.86 9.72
C VAL A 110 -0.84 4.35 9.16
N ARG A 111 -0.22 5.28 9.88
CA ARG A 111 1.07 5.86 9.52
C ARG A 111 2.11 5.53 10.58
N ALA A 112 3.23 4.95 10.19
CA ALA A 112 4.24 4.47 11.13
C ALA A 112 4.94 5.60 11.90
N SER A 113 5.02 6.80 11.32
CA SER A 113 5.52 8.01 12.00
C SER A 113 4.54 8.56 13.04
N ASP A 114 3.25 8.23 12.98
CA ASP A 114 2.24 8.66 13.94
C ASP A 114 2.10 7.65 15.08
N LYS A 115 2.79 7.92 16.18
CA LYS A 115 2.84 7.04 17.36
C LYS A 115 1.56 7.04 18.19
N HIS A 116 0.62 7.95 17.91
CA HIS A 116 -0.56 8.19 18.76
C HIS A 116 -1.88 7.85 18.09
N ASP A 117 -1.87 7.37 16.85
CA ASP A 117 -3.08 7.04 16.11
C ASP A 117 -3.64 5.65 16.48
N THR A 118 -4.09 5.53 17.74
CA THR A 118 -4.68 4.29 18.27
C THR A 118 -6.02 3.96 17.62
N GLU A 119 -6.78 4.97 17.22
CA GLU A 119 -8.12 4.78 16.65
C GLU A 119 -8.06 4.12 15.26
N ASN A 120 -7.20 4.60 14.37
CA ASN A 120 -7.02 3.97 13.06
C ASN A 120 -6.39 2.59 13.15
N VAL A 121 -5.51 2.37 14.13
CA VAL A 121 -4.98 1.02 14.42
C VAL A 121 -6.10 0.05 14.81
N LYS A 122 -7.02 0.45 15.71
CA LYS A 122 -8.20 -0.36 16.08
C LYS A 122 -9.08 -0.66 14.87
N LYS A 123 -9.39 0.34 14.05
CA LYS A 123 -10.16 0.14 12.82
C LYS A 123 -9.49 -0.83 11.86
N ALA A 124 -8.18 -0.71 11.68
CA ALA A 124 -7.43 -1.64 10.84
C ALA A 124 -7.53 -3.08 11.35
N LEU A 125 -7.38 -3.31 12.67
CA LEU A 125 -7.52 -4.64 13.29
C LEU A 125 -8.90 -5.27 13.09
N MET A 126 -9.95 -4.47 13.05
CA MET A 126 -11.31 -4.96 12.82
C MET A 126 -11.57 -5.34 11.36
N ILE A 127 -10.93 -4.66 10.42
CA ILE A 127 -11.25 -4.74 8.99
C ILE A 127 -10.35 -5.72 8.26
N ILE A 128 -9.06 -5.78 8.62
CA ILE A 128 -8.08 -6.62 7.93
C ILE A 128 -8.07 -8.03 8.53
N ASN A 129 -7.89 -9.01 7.65
CA ASN A 129 -7.71 -10.40 8.08
C ASN A 129 -6.44 -10.53 8.95
N PRO A 130 -6.53 -11.14 10.15
CA PRO A 130 -5.38 -11.34 11.03
C PRO A 130 -4.18 -12.02 10.37
N ASP A 131 -4.42 -12.91 9.41
CA ASP A 131 -3.36 -13.58 8.66
C ASP A 131 -2.55 -12.64 7.74
N ALA A 132 -3.06 -11.44 7.47
CA ALA A 132 -2.32 -10.41 6.75
C ALA A 132 -1.25 -9.73 7.63
N TYR A 133 -1.39 -9.84 8.96
CA TYR A 133 -0.39 -9.39 9.90
C TYR A 133 0.68 -10.47 10.14
N TYR A 134 1.85 -10.01 10.54
CA TYR A 134 2.93 -10.92 10.90
C TYR A 134 2.58 -11.71 12.17
N TRP A 135 2.63 -13.05 12.10
CA TRP A 135 2.48 -14.00 13.22
C TRP A 135 1.08 -14.42 13.66
N GLY A 136 -0.01 -14.01 13.07
CA GLY A 136 -1.33 -14.47 13.55
C GLY A 136 -1.65 -14.19 15.04
N LEU A 137 -0.79 -13.45 15.73
CA LEU A 137 -0.80 -13.29 17.19
C LEU A 137 -1.20 -11.89 17.65
N ILE A 138 -1.60 -11.00 16.72
CA ILE A 138 -1.83 -9.62 17.10
C ILE A 138 -3.29 -9.38 17.37
N ASN A 139 -3.64 -9.60 18.65
CA ASN A 139 -4.85 -9.09 19.25
C ASN A 139 -4.60 -7.76 20.02
N ASP A 140 -3.39 -7.19 19.93
CA ASP A 140 -2.94 -6.10 20.80
C ASP A 140 -2.44 -4.92 19.95
N GLU A 141 -2.89 -3.71 20.29
CA GLU A 141 -2.52 -2.44 19.64
C GLU A 141 -1.01 -2.15 19.73
N ASP A 142 -0.38 -2.51 20.83
CA ASP A 142 1.04 -2.27 21.05
C ASP A 142 1.90 -3.19 20.17
N ALA A 143 1.42 -4.41 19.93
CA ALA A 143 2.07 -5.33 19.01
C ALA A 143 2.00 -4.84 17.55
N LEU A 144 0.92 -4.20 17.12
CA LEU A 144 0.81 -3.61 15.79
C LEU A 144 1.78 -2.44 15.62
N LYS A 145 1.89 -1.57 16.63
CA LYS A 145 2.88 -0.48 16.66
C LYS A 145 4.31 -1.01 16.62
N GLU A 146 4.59 -2.11 17.31
CA GLU A 146 5.90 -2.72 17.35
C GLU A 146 6.27 -3.39 16.02
N ILE A 147 5.29 -3.96 15.30
CA ILE A 147 5.49 -4.53 13.96
C ILE A 147 5.80 -3.45 12.94
N PHE A 148 5.08 -2.34 12.96
CA PHE A 148 5.42 -1.18 12.12
C PHE A 148 6.84 -0.68 12.37
N LYS A 149 7.35 -0.78 13.61
CA LYS A 149 8.71 -0.36 13.94
C LYS A 149 9.79 -1.34 13.48
N ARG A 150 9.52 -2.65 13.46
CA ARG A 150 10.59 -3.67 13.39
C ARG A 150 10.70 -4.43 12.08
N SER A 151 9.67 -4.52 11.25
CA SER A 151 9.78 -5.40 10.08
C SER A 151 8.80 -5.10 8.95
N ASN A 152 9.01 -3.99 8.30
CA ASN A 152 8.20 -3.54 7.17
C ASN A 152 8.22 -4.52 5.99
N ILE A 153 9.38 -5.12 5.68
CA ILE A 153 9.56 -6.10 4.59
C ILE A 153 8.71 -7.36 4.83
N ARG A 154 8.60 -7.82 6.08
CA ARG A 154 7.81 -9.02 6.39
C ARG A 154 6.32 -8.76 6.35
N MET A 155 5.87 -7.57 6.74
CA MET A 155 4.47 -7.17 6.62
C MET A 155 4.06 -7.08 5.16
N ALA A 156 4.85 -6.41 4.31
CA ALA A 156 4.60 -6.34 2.88
C ALA A 156 4.49 -7.73 2.25
N GLY A 157 5.38 -8.66 2.60
CA GLY A 157 5.33 -10.05 2.14
C GLY A 157 4.05 -10.78 2.56
N ASN A 158 3.59 -10.61 3.79
CA ASN A 158 2.35 -11.21 4.27
C ASN A 158 1.11 -10.60 3.61
N VAL A 159 1.07 -9.28 3.45
CA VAL A 159 0.01 -8.59 2.70
C VAL A 159 -0.06 -9.11 1.27
N CYS A 160 1.09 -9.24 0.59
CA CYS A 160 1.15 -9.81 -0.75
C CYS A 160 0.63 -11.25 -0.81
N ASN A 161 0.98 -12.09 0.18
CA ASN A 161 0.49 -13.46 0.23
C ASN A 161 -1.03 -13.53 0.43
N GLN A 162 -1.59 -12.67 1.28
CA GLN A 162 -3.05 -12.59 1.47
C GLN A 162 -3.77 -11.98 0.27
N MET A 163 -3.14 -11.04 -0.43
CA MET A 163 -3.66 -10.53 -1.71
C MET A 163 -3.78 -11.64 -2.76
N LYS A 164 -2.77 -12.53 -2.85
CA LYS A 164 -2.80 -13.69 -3.76
C LYS A 164 -3.93 -14.66 -3.42
N LYS A 165 -4.33 -14.74 -2.15
CA LYS A 165 -5.44 -15.59 -1.68
C LYS A 165 -6.81 -14.90 -1.72
N GLU A 166 -6.85 -13.63 -2.15
CA GLU A 166 -8.07 -12.79 -2.10
C GLU A 166 -8.69 -12.64 -0.69
N ALA A 167 -7.87 -12.85 0.36
CA ALA A 167 -8.29 -12.93 1.75
C ALA A 167 -7.78 -11.77 2.62
N LEU A 168 -7.48 -10.61 2.00
CA LEU A 168 -6.86 -9.49 2.70
C LEU A 168 -7.80 -8.83 3.73
N PHE A 169 -9.09 -8.77 3.43
CA PHE A 169 -10.09 -8.17 4.31
C PHE A 169 -11.00 -9.21 4.92
N ARG A 170 -11.43 -8.98 6.15
CA ARG A 170 -12.49 -9.77 6.76
C ARG A 170 -13.78 -9.60 5.95
N PRO A 171 -14.60 -10.65 5.82
CA PRO A 171 -15.93 -10.52 5.25
C PRO A 171 -16.71 -9.43 6.02
N LYS A 172 -17.48 -8.62 5.30
CA LYS A 172 -18.42 -7.71 5.98
C LYS A 172 -19.44 -8.56 6.73
N PRO A 173 -19.78 -8.23 8.00
CA PRO A 173 -20.87 -8.89 8.69
C PRO A 173 -22.14 -8.76 7.84
N SER A 174 -22.89 -9.85 7.76
CA SER A 174 -24.20 -9.84 7.07
C SER A 174 -25.08 -8.80 7.77
N PRO A 175 -25.83 -7.98 7.01
CA PRO A 175 -26.82 -7.11 7.64
C PRO A 175 -27.84 -8.01 8.40
N GLU A 176 -28.06 -7.73 9.68
CA GLU A 176 -29.12 -8.35 10.49
C GLU A 176 -30.49 -7.90 10.02
#